data_488c1bfe4c1d785ffff6814a4d30a8bd
#
_entry.id   488c1bfe4c1d785ffff6814a4d30a8bd
#
_cell.length_a   1.000
_cell.length_b   1.000
_cell.length_c   1.000
_cell.angle_alpha   90.00
_cell.angle_beta   90.00
_cell.angle_gamma   90.00
#
_symmetry.space_group_name_H-M   'P 1'
#
loop_
_entity.id
_entity.type
_entity.pdbx_description
1 polymer ?
#
loop_
_entity_poly.entity_id
_entity_poly.type
_entity_poly.pdbx_seq_one_letter_code
_entity_poly.pdbx_strand_id
1 'polypeptide(L)'
;MIIVEKKLIPAEILQDSLLVHLAAAYYSVGKQLEQKTQCSQTRGFILSTLRGGASRNQNQIATLLGFDRTVVHRAIKTMIQEGLLSERKAQSGRALLVQLTVKGNKYREFLIKERRAAEEKLRKELLPSEIPTLLRLLRVIAEIKI
;
A
#
# COMPACT_ATOMS: atom_id res chain seq x y z
N MET A 1 10.54 -10.88 -20.44
CA MET A 1 11.27 -9.59 -20.56
C MET A 1 10.54 -8.57 -19.68
N ILE A 2 11.13 -8.19 -18.55
CA ILE A 2 10.57 -7.15 -17.70
C ILE A 2 10.99 -5.82 -18.33
N ILE A 3 10.04 -5.13 -18.97
CA ILE A 3 10.25 -3.76 -19.43
C ILE A 3 10.09 -2.86 -18.18
N VAL A 4 11.14 -2.81 -17.40
CA VAL A 4 11.32 -1.70 -16.47
C VAL A 4 11.73 -0.51 -17.34
N GLU A 5 10.94 0.58 -17.29
CA GLU A 5 11.30 1.80 -18.01
C GLU A 5 12.79 2.08 -17.86
N LYS A 6 13.45 2.30 -18.95
CA LYS A 6 14.90 2.31 -19.24
C LYS A 6 15.84 3.11 -18.29
N LYS A 7 15.43 3.51 -17.10
CA LYS A 7 16.21 4.43 -16.24
C LYS A 7 16.43 4.04 -14.79
N LEU A 8 15.88 2.94 -14.28
CA LEU A 8 15.86 2.73 -12.82
C LEU A 8 16.97 1.83 -12.30
N ILE A 9 17.32 0.74 -12.95
CA ILE A 9 18.40 -0.14 -12.50
C ILE A 9 19.09 -0.72 -13.74
N PRO A 10 20.40 -0.55 -13.91
CA PRO A 10 21.16 -1.18 -14.99
C PRO A 10 21.00 -2.70 -14.95
N ALA A 11 20.83 -3.32 -16.13
CA ALA A 11 20.66 -4.77 -16.25
C ALA A 11 21.82 -5.56 -15.58
N GLU A 12 23.01 -4.97 -15.56
CA GLU A 12 24.20 -5.52 -14.91
C GLU A 12 24.06 -5.65 -13.38
N ILE A 13 23.25 -4.80 -12.75
CA ILE A 13 22.97 -4.84 -11.30
C ILE A 13 21.87 -5.84 -10.99
N LEU A 14 20.97 -6.12 -11.97
CA LEU A 14 19.83 -7.02 -11.79
C LEU A 14 20.23 -8.50 -11.87
N GLN A 15 21.36 -8.85 -12.49
CA GLN A 15 21.62 -10.20 -13.00
C GLN A 15 21.45 -11.34 -11.98
N ASP A 16 21.81 -11.16 -10.70
CA ASP A 16 21.79 -12.27 -9.73
C ASP A 16 21.27 -11.90 -8.33
N SER A 17 20.77 -10.67 -8.12
CA SER A 17 20.30 -10.28 -6.80
C SER A 17 18.78 -10.40 -6.63
N LEU A 18 18.36 -11.39 -5.86
CA LEU A 18 16.95 -11.56 -5.48
C LEU A 18 16.38 -10.29 -4.81
N LEU A 19 17.16 -9.63 -3.94
CA LEU A 19 16.73 -8.42 -3.25
C LEU A 19 16.52 -7.26 -4.22
N VAL A 20 17.40 -7.10 -5.21
CA VAL A 20 17.27 -6.05 -6.23
C VAL A 20 16.04 -6.28 -7.10
N HIS A 21 15.76 -7.51 -7.52
CA HIS A 21 14.56 -7.84 -8.29
C HIS A 21 13.27 -7.58 -7.50
N LEU A 22 13.25 -7.97 -6.24
CA LEU A 22 12.11 -7.74 -5.36
C LEU A 22 11.85 -6.24 -5.16
N ALA A 23 12.89 -5.48 -4.86
CA ALA A 23 12.81 -4.03 -4.71
C ALA A 23 12.37 -3.33 -6.01
N ALA A 24 12.92 -3.74 -7.15
CA ALA A 24 12.56 -3.19 -8.46
C ALA A 24 11.10 -3.48 -8.82
N ALA A 25 10.62 -4.70 -8.60
CA ALA A 25 9.24 -5.08 -8.85
C ALA A 25 8.26 -4.26 -7.97
N TYR A 26 8.53 -4.19 -6.68
CA TYR A 26 7.75 -3.41 -5.73
C TYR A 26 7.69 -1.93 -6.11
N TYR A 27 8.85 -1.33 -6.40
CA TYR A 27 8.96 0.08 -6.78
C TYR A 27 8.23 0.38 -8.10
N SER A 28 8.42 -0.46 -9.11
CA SER A 28 7.81 -0.28 -10.43
C SER A 28 6.29 -0.34 -10.37
N VAL A 29 5.73 -1.36 -9.73
CA VAL A 29 4.28 -1.50 -9.57
C VAL A 29 3.71 -0.38 -8.72
N GLY A 30 4.37 -0.05 -7.60
CA GLY A 30 3.95 1.01 -6.71
C GLY A 30 3.92 2.37 -7.37
N LYS A 31 4.97 2.72 -8.13
CA LYS A 31 5.06 3.98 -8.87
C LYS A 31 3.96 4.11 -9.93
N GLN A 32 3.69 3.06 -10.68
CA GLN A 32 2.63 3.07 -11.69
C GLN A 32 1.24 3.28 -11.06
N LEU A 33 0.96 2.59 -9.94
CA LEU A 33 -0.28 2.76 -9.21
C LEU A 33 -0.41 4.18 -8.62
N GLU A 34 0.67 4.72 -8.07
CA GLU A 34 0.70 6.08 -7.52
C GLU A 34 0.48 7.13 -8.60
N GLN A 35 1.10 7.01 -9.75
CA GLN A 35 0.89 7.90 -10.91
C GLN A 35 -0.57 7.86 -11.38
N LYS A 36 -1.16 6.68 -11.42
CA LYS A 36 -2.53 6.49 -11.89
C LYS A 36 -3.58 6.99 -10.89
N THR A 37 -3.33 6.77 -9.60
CA THR A 37 -4.30 7.05 -8.54
C THR A 37 -4.06 8.36 -7.81
N GLN A 38 -2.90 8.97 -8.00
CA GLN A 38 -2.41 10.12 -7.23
C GLN A 38 -2.40 9.84 -5.71
N CYS A 39 -2.21 8.57 -5.36
CA CYS A 39 -2.20 8.08 -3.98
C CYS A 39 -0.91 7.32 -3.69
N SER A 40 -0.12 7.80 -2.75
CA SER A 40 1.05 7.07 -2.28
C SER A 40 0.64 5.72 -1.67
N GLN A 41 1.54 4.74 -1.70
CA GLN A 41 1.29 3.43 -1.11
C GLN A 41 0.96 3.53 0.38
N THR A 42 1.69 4.36 1.12
CA THR A 42 1.43 4.60 2.55
C THR A 42 -0.01 5.04 2.80
N ARG A 43 -0.51 6.01 2.05
CA ARG A 43 -1.90 6.49 2.16
C ARG A 43 -2.90 5.38 1.84
N GLY A 44 -2.65 4.63 0.79
CA GLY A 44 -3.49 3.50 0.39
C GLY A 44 -3.58 2.42 1.47
N PHE A 45 -2.47 2.10 2.13
CA PHE A 45 -2.46 1.16 3.26
C PHE A 45 -3.22 1.70 4.46
N ILE A 46 -3.05 2.99 4.82
CA ILE A 46 -3.81 3.61 5.92
C ILE A 46 -5.31 3.53 5.64
N LEU A 47 -5.76 3.91 4.45
CA LEU A 47 -7.17 3.81 4.07
C LEU A 47 -7.71 2.37 4.16
N SER A 48 -6.88 1.38 3.86
CA SER A 48 -7.25 -0.04 3.96
C SER A 48 -7.52 -0.49 5.40
N THR A 49 -6.86 0.10 6.39
CA THR A 49 -7.06 -0.23 7.81
C THR A 49 -8.39 0.27 8.36
N LEU A 50 -9.03 1.21 7.67
CA LEU A 50 -10.26 1.90 8.11
C LEU A 50 -11.51 1.42 7.37
N ARG A 51 -11.44 0.26 6.72
CA ARG A 51 -12.59 -0.34 6.02
C ARG A 51 -13.74 -0.67 6.97
N GLY A 52 -14.95 -0.72 6.43
CA GLY A 52 -16.12 -1.21 7.15
C GLY A 52 -16.54 -0.33 8.33
N GLY A 53 -16.28 0.97 8.28
CA GLY A 53 -16.60 1.91 9.35
C GLY A 53 -15.66 1.82 10.55
N ALA A 54 -14.53 1.13 10.43
CA ALA A 54 -13.54 1.04 11.49
C ALA A 54 -13.00 2.42 11.86
N SER A 55 -12.79 2.63 13.15
CA SER A 55 -12.05 3.78 13.68
C SER A 55 -10.88 3.28 14.51
N ARG A 56 -9.73 3.92 14.34
CA ARG A 56 -8.48 3.52 14.98
C ARG A 56 -7.70 4.76 15.40
N ASN A 57 -6.95 4.68 16.49
CA ASN A 57 -5.97 5.72 16.77
C ASN A 57 -4.72 5.56 15.87
N GLN A 58 -3.94 6.62 15.75
CA GLN A 58 -2.76 6.64 14.86
C GLN A 58 -1.71 5.59 15.24
N ASN A 59 -1.53 5.31 16.52
CA ASN A 59 -0.60 4.28 17.00
C ASN A 59 -1.05 2.87 16.59
N GLN A 60 -2.34 2.58 16.68
CA GLN A 60 -2.90 1.31 16.19
C GLN A 60 -2.67 1.13 14.69
N ILE A 61 -2.85 2.19 13.90
CA ILE A 61 -2.60 2.16 12.46
C ILE A 61 -1.11 1.90 12.18
N ALA A 62 -0.21 2.63 12.85
CA ALA A 62 1.23 2.46 12.68
C ALA A 62 1.68 1.04 13.06
N THR A 63 1.20 0.51 14.18
CA THR A 63 1.53 -0.85 14.63
C THR A 63 0.99 -1.91 13.65
N LEU A 64 -0.25 -1.76 13.19
CA LEU A 64 -0.87 -2.70 12.27
C LEU A 64 -0.15 -2.78 10.93
N LEU A 65 0.36 -1.65 10.45
CA LEU A 65 1.09 -1.56 9.18
C LEU A 65 2.59 -1.80 9.31
N GLY A 66 3.14 -1.80 10.52
CA GLY A 66 4.59 -1.84 10.74
C GLY A 66 5.30 -0.59 10.25
N PHE A 67 4.62 0.54 10.20
CA PHE A 67 5.17 1.81 9.72
C PHE A 67 5.64 2.70 10.86
N ASP A 68 6.60 3.58 10.55
CA ASP A 68 7.02 4.63 11.48
C ASP A 68 5.85 5.56 11.84
N ARG A 69 5.74 5.90 13.13
CA ARG A 69 4.64 6.73 13.64
C ARG A 69 4.63 8.13 13.03
N THR A 70 5.79 8.69 12.77
CA THR A 70 5.92 10.03 12.16
C THR A 70 5.38 10.04 10.73
N VAL A 71 5.69 8.99 9.96
CA VAL A 71 5.18 8.80 8.60
C VAL A 71 3.66 8.69 8.59
N VAL A 72 3.10 7.86 9.48
CA VAL A 72 1.65 7.69 9.61
C VAL A 72 0.98 8.98 10.05
N HIS A 73 1.54 9.67 11.04
CA HIS A 73 1.00 10.95 11.53
C HIS A 73 0.91 12.01 10.42
N ARG A 74 1.99 12.18 9.66
CA ARG A 74 2.01 13.15 8.54
C ARG A 74 0.96 12.80 7.48
N ALA A 75 0.88 11.54 7.09
CA ALA A 75 -0.08 11.08 6.10
C ALA A 75 -1.53 11.29 6.56
N ILE A 76 -1.84 10.95 7.81
CA ILE A 76 -3.18 11.15 8.39
C ILE A 76 -3.53 12.63 8.44
N LYS A 77 -2.60 13.48 8.91
CA LYS A 77 -2.81 14.94 8.97
C LYS A 77 -3.17 15.52 7.59
N THR A 78 -2.42 15.13 6.56
CA THR A 78 -2.69 15.56 5.19
C THR A 78 -4.05 15.07 4.71
N MET A 79 -4.40 13.80 4.95
CA MET A 79 -5.69 13.25 4.54
C MET A 79 -6.88 13.86 5.27
N ILE A 80 -6.71 14.31 6.52
CA ILE A 80 -7.72 15.08 7.23
C ILE A 80 -7.92 16.45 6.58
N GLN A 81 -6.84 17.14 6.24
CA GLN A 81 -6.91 18.44 5.54
C GLN A 81 -7.59 18.31 4.17
N GLU A 82 -7.40 17.19 3.48
CA GLU A 82 -8.07 16.89 2.21
C GLU A 82 -9.53 16.41 2.37
N GLY A 83 -9.99 16.22 3.60
CA GLY A 83 -11.35 15.77 3.89
C GLY A 83 -11.60 14.27 3.64
N LEU A 84 -10.54 13.47 3.53
CA LEU A 84 -10.64 12.01 3.36
C LEU A 84 -10.83 11.28 4.68
N LEU A 85 -10.26 11.82 5.75
CA LEU A 85 -10.35 11.31 7.11
C LEU A 85 -10.94 12.37 8.04
N SER A 86 -11.56 11.92 9.12
CA SER A 86 -11.97 12.75 10.25
C SER A 86 -11.48 12.15 11.56
N GLU A 87 -11.34 12.99 12.57
CA GLU A 87 -10.99 12.56 13.93
C GLU A 87 -12.20 12.75 14.85
N ARG A 88 -12.35 11.84 15.79
CA ARG A 88 -13.28 11.95 16.91
C ARG A 88 -12.63 11.48 18.20
N LYS A 89 -13.08 11.98 19.30
CA LYS A 89 -12.66 11.48 20.63
C LYS A 89 -13.21 10.07 20.85
N ALA A 90 -12.39 9.21 21.43
CA ALA A 90 -12.87 7.92 21.91
C ALA A 90 -13.90 8.12 23.04
N GLN A 91 -14.82 7.16 23.21
CA GLN A 91 -15.82 7.21 24.29
C GLN A 91 -15.16 7.14 25.66
N SER A 92 -14.03 6.47 25.78
CA SER A 92 -13.22 6.40 27.00
C SER A 92 -11.79 6.87 26.72
N GLY A 93 -11.27 7.81 27.52
CA GLY A 93 -9.91 8.31 27.42
C GLY A 93 -9.72 9.51 26.50
N ARG A 94 -8.44 9.90 26.32
CA ARG A 94 -8.02 11.07 25.53
C ARG A 94 -7.63 10.73 24.08
N ALA A 95 -7.76 9.47 23.69
CA ALA A 95 -7.35 9.03 22.36
C ALA A 95 -8.24 9.62 21.27
N LEU A 96 -7.63 10.14 20.21
CA LEU A 96 -8.31 10.53 18.98
C LEU A 96 -8.40 9.33 18.07
N LEU A 97 -9.60 9.03 17.61
CA LEU A 97 -9.89 7.97 16.65
C LEU A 97 -10.04 8.56 15.25
N VAL A 98 -9.35 7.98 14.31
CA VAL A 98 -9.41 8.33 12.89
C VAL A 98 -10.39 7.42 12.19
N GLN A 99 -11.20 7.96 11.31
CA GLN A 99 -12.19 7.23 10.51
C GLN A 99 -12.31 7.83 9.10
N LEU A 100 -12.83 7.04 8.17
CA LEU A 100 -13.15 7.52 6.82
C LEU A 100 -14.33 8.49 6.85
N THR A 101 -14.21 9.56 6.07
CA THR A 101 -15.37 10.39 5.68
C THR A 101 -16.10 9.72 4.51
N VAL A 102 -17.25 10.25 4.12
CA VAL A 102 -17.95 9.83 2.89
C VAL A 102 -17.04 9.99 1.67
N LYS A 103 -16.33 11.11 1.58
CA LYS A 103 -15.32 11.36 0.52
C LYS A 103 -14.18 10.35 0.59
N GLY A 104 -13.67 10.06 1.78
CA GLY A 104 -12.60 9.07 1.99
C GLY A 104 -13.03 7.66 1.59
N ASN A 105 -14.27 7.27 1.88
CA ASN A 105 -14.79 5.97 1.48
C ASN A 105 -14.91 5.83 -0.04
N LYS A 106 -15.43 6.84 -0.73
CA LYS A 106 -15.47 6.88 -2.21
C LYS A 106 -14.07 6.81 -2.83
N TYR A 107 -13.11 7.52 -2.25
CA TYR A 107 -11.73 7.48 -2.72
C TYR A 107 -11.10 6.09 -2.50
N ARG A 108 -11.36 5.47 -1.36
CA ARG A 108 -10.93 4.10 -1.09
C ARG A 108 -11.51 3.09 -2.09
N GLU A 109 -12.79 3.21 -2.43
CA GLU A 109 -13.45 2.36 -3.45
C GLU A 109 -12.79 2.52 -4.82
N PHE A 110 -12.48 3.75 -5.21
CA PHE A 110 -11.72 4.04 -6.42
C PHE A 110 -10.35 3.33 -6.40
N LEU A 111 -9.59 3.43 -5.31
CA LEU A 111 -8.30 2.77 -5.17
C LEU A 111 -8.40 1.24 -5.26
N ILE A 112 -9.44 0.65 -4.69
CA ILE A 112 -9.68 -0.80 -4.78
C ILE A 112 -9.93 -1.20 -6.24
N LYS A 113 -10.74 -0.44 -6.97
CA LYS A 113 -11.01 -0.68 -8.39
C LYS A 113 -9.72 -0.63 -9.21
N GLU A 114 -8.89 0.38 -9.01
CA GLU A 114 -7.64 0.53 -9.74
C GLU A 114 -6.62 -0.57 -9.41
N ARG A 115 -6.55 -1.00 -8.13
CA ARG A 115 -5.72 -2.15 -7.73
C ARG A 115 -6.19 -3.46 -8.38
N ARG A 116 -7.50 -3.70 -8.43
CA ARG A 116 -8.05 -4.88 -9.11
C ARG A 116 -7.72 -4.90 -10.59
N ALA A 117 -7.83 -3.75 -11.27
CA ALA A 117 -7.46 -3.65 -12.67
C ALA A 117 -5.96 -3.92 -12.91
N ALA A 118 -5.09 -3.45 -12.01
CA ALA A 118 -3.66 -3.76 -12.05
C ALA A 118 -3.39 -5.25 -11.77
N GLU A 119 -4.07 -5.83 -10.79
CA GLU A 119 -3.98 -7.26 -10.47
C GLU A 119 -4.37 -8.14 -11.66
N GLU A 120 -5.44 -7.81 -12.36
CA GLU A 120 -5.86 -8.54 -13.57
C GLU A 120 -4.81 -8.47 -14.67
N LYS A 121 -4.14 -7.33 -14.86
CA LYS A 121 -3.05 -7.20 -15.83
C LYS A 121 -1.86 -8.08 -15.44
N LEU A 122 -1.44 -8.03 -14.16
CA LEU A 122 -0.34 -8.87 -13.67
C LEU A 122 -0.65 -10.36 -13.86
N ARG A 123 -1.88 -10.79 -13.58
CA ARG A 123 -2.29 -12.18 -13.74
C ARG A 123 -2.29 -12.66 -15.18
N LYS A 124 -2.50 -11.78 -16.14
CA LYS A 124 -2.43 -12.12 -17.58
C LYS A 124 -1.01 -12.37 -18.08
N GLU A 125 -0.02 -11.76 -17.42
CA GLU A 125 1.41 -11.93 -17.74
C GLU A 125 2.02 -13.19 -17.10
N LEU A 126 1.32 -13.84 -16.19
CA LEU A 126 1.76 -15.02 -15.45
C LEU A 126 0.96 -16.25 -15.88
N LEU A 127 1.62 -17.41 -15.90
CA LEU A 127 0.90 -18.68 -16.02
C LEU A 127 0.02 -18.91 -14.79
N PRO A 128 -1.20 -19.46 -14.93
CA PRO A 128 -2.06 -19.74 -13.78
C PRO A 128 -1.40 -20.55 -12.67
N SER A 129 -0.50 -21.46 -13.00
CA SER A 129 0.27 -22.28 -12.06
C SER A 129 1.36 -21.51 -11.29
N GLU A 130 1.83 -20.39 -11.84
CA GLU A 130 2.86 -19.56 -11.21
C GLU A 130 2.30 -18.68 -10.09
N ILE A 131 1.03 -18.30 -10.18
CA ILE A 131 0.40 -17.36 -9.23
C ILE A 131 0.42 -17.90 -7.79
N PRO A 132 -0.05 -19.14 -7.49
CA PRO A 132 0.01 -19.69 -6.13
C PRO A 132 1.45 -19.81 -5.62
N THR A 133 2.38 -20.19 -6.50
CA THR A 133 3.80 -20.30 -6.16
C THR A 133 4.39 -18.95 -5.80
N LEU A 134 4.15 -17.91 -6.62
CA LEU A 134 4.61 -16.55 -6.36
C LEU A 134 4.05 -16.02 -5.03
N LEU A 135 2.75 -16.18 -4.79
CA LEU A 135 2.13 -15.75 -3.53
C LEU A 135 2.73 -16.45 -2.31
N ARG A 136 3.00 -17.76 -2.42
CA ARG A 136 3.68 -18.54 -1.36
C ARG A 136 5.08 -17.99 -1.10
N LEU A 137 5.86 -17.75 -2.15
CA LEU A 137 7.23 -17.24 -2.02
C LEU A 137 7.27 -15.84 -1.42
N LEU A 138 6.37 -14.96 -1.84
CA LEU A 138 6.28 -13.60 -1.27
C LEU A 138 5.92 -13.63 0.22
N ARG A 139 5.06 -14.54 0.67
CA ARG A 139 4.76 -14.72 2.11
C ARG A 139 5.99 -15.18 2.89
N VAL A 140 6.70 -16.19 2.38
CA VAL A 140 7.94 -16.66 3.01
C VAL A 140 8.95 -15.52 3.14
N ILE A 141 9.15 -14.74 2.08
CA ILE A 141 10.07 -13.59 2.10
C ILE A 141 9.64 -12.54 3.13
N ALA A 142 8.35 -12.27 3.25
CA ALA A 142 7.83 -11.28 4.19
C ALA A 142 8.02 -11.69 5.68
N GLU A 143 8.17 -12.98 5.95
CA GLU A 143 8.34 -13.52 7.31
C GLU A 143 9.82 -13.72 7.72
N ILE A 144 10.73 -13.65 6.74
CA ILE A 144 12.17 -13.80 7.02
C ILE A 144 12.68 -12.60 7.81
N LYS A 145 13.37 -12.88 8.91
CA LYS A 145 14.16 -11.90 9.64
C LYS A 145 15.59 -11.90 9.07
N ILE A 146 16.00 -10.75 8.59
CA ILE A 146 17.34 -10.53 8.03
C ILE A 146 18.21 -9.85 9.09
#